data_07b681d35870375652c69575538ebcb3
#
_entry.id   07b681d35870375652c69575538ebcb3
#
_cell.length_a   1.000
_cell.length_b   1.000
_cell.length_c   1.000
_cell.angle_alpha   90.00
_cell.angle_beta   90.00
_cell.angle_gamma   90.00
#
_symmetry.space_group_name_H-M   'P 1'
#
loop_
_entity.id
_entity.type
_entity.pdbx_description
1 polymer ?
#
loop_
_entity_poly.entity_id
_entity_poly.type
_entity_poly.pdbx_seq_one_letter_code
_entity_poly.pdbx_strand_id
1 'polypeptide(L)'
;RDLSANEYNALKAQLFKNTGLYATGLVAYSTLGYGLANGISAALGGASSLLYLKLLCEYVDTLSSEQTDDPDDLMYTRNLVYEPVTDVSGMLGGAFGKVGAVYSQALLQKRLLVPIVVAASCSAFNASDAPFDINYGPLFLGFLSYKAAVLQKLYQDLKPDIVKAIAGPAEGEE
;
A
#
# COMPACT_ATOMS: atom_id res chain seq x y z
N ARG A 1 7.37 -2.57 -25.90
CA ARG A 1 6.56 -3.35 -24.93
C ARG A 1 7.45 -4.13 -23.96
N ASP A 2 8.52 -4.79 -24.44
CA ASP A 2 9.37 -5.62 -23.59
C ASP A 2 10.27 -4.82 -22.63
N LEU A 3 10.68 -3.60 -23.00
CA LEU A 3 11.46 -2.71 -22.13
C LEU A 3 10.67 -2.27 -20.91
N SER A 4 9.39 -1.88 -21.07
CA SER A 4 8.54 -1.45 -19.98
C SER A 4 8.20 -2.60 -19.00
N ALA A 5 8.06 -3.83 -19.51
CA ALA A 5 7.83 -5.01 -18.68
C ALA A 5 9.09 -5.36 -17.84
N ASN A 6 10.28 -5.22 -18.41
CA ASN A 6 11.52 -5.44 -17.68
C ASN A 6 11.76 -4.36 -16.60
N GLU A 7 11.48 -3.10 -16.92
CA GLU A 7 11.56 -2.00 -15.94
C GLU A 7 10.58 -2.19 -14.79
N TYR A 8 9.35 -2.61 -15.08
CA TYR A 8 8.34 -2.91 -14.06
C TYR A 8 8.78 -4.06 -13.15
N ASN A 9 9.30 -5.15 -13.71
CA ASN A 9 9.80 -6.28 -12.93
C ASN A 9 11.00 -5.89 -12.06
N ALA A 10 11.89 -5.05 -12.56
CA ALA A 10 13.02 -4.51 -11.81
C ALA A 10 12.54 -3.63 -10.64
N LEU A 11 11.53 -2.75 -10.88
CA LEU A 11 10.91 -1.93 -9.85
C LEU A 11 10.27 -2.79 -8.76
N LYS A 12 9.50 -3.81 -9.14
CA LYS A 12 8.86 -4.76 -8.24
C LYS A 12 9.90 -5.45 -7.34
N ALA A 13 10.97 -5.99 -7.94
CA ALA A 13 12.06 -6.63 -7.21
C ALA A 13 12.75 -5.66 -6.22
N GLN A 14 12.97 -4.41 -6.64
CA GLN A 14 13.57 -3.38 -5.79
C GLN A 14 12.67 -3.03 -4.60
N LEU A 15 11.36 -2.91 -4.80
CA LEU A 15 10.39 -2.66 -3.73
C LEU A 15 10.38 -3.79 -2.70
N PHE A 16 10.36 -5.05 -3.13
CA PHE A 16 10.44 -6.20 -2.23
C PHE A 16 11.74 -6.22 -1.44
N LYS A 17 12.88 -5.98 -2.09
CA LYS A 17 14.19 -5.92 -1.45
C LYS A 17 14.26 -4.82 -0.39
N ASN A 18 13.81 -3.61 -0.73
CA ASN A 18 13.82 -2.47 0.19
C ASN A 18 12.87 -2.69 1.36
N THR A 19 11.66 -3.22 1.11
CA THR A 19 10.70 -3.56 2.16
C THR A 19 11.29 -4.58 3.12
N GLY A 20 11.94 -5.65 2.62
CA GLY A 20 12.63 -6.63 3.42
C GLY A 20 13.76 -6.04 4.25
N LEU A 21 14.56 -5.13 3.67
CA LEU A 21 15.62 -4.44 4.39
C LEU A 21 15.10 -3.58 5.55
N TYR A 22 14.04 -2.78 5.31
CA TYR A 22 13.41 -1.98 6.35
C TYR A 22 12.78 -2.83 7.44
N ALA A 23 12.07 -3.90 7.06
CA ALA A 23 11.49 -4.83 8.02
C ALA A 23 12.58 -5.49 8.90
N THR A 24 13.67 -5.97 8.30
CA THR A 24 14.79 -6.58 9.03
C THR A 24 15.48 -5.58 9.97
N GLY A 25 15.71 -4.35 9.50
CA GLY A 25 16.28 -3.29 10.33
C GLY A 25 15.39 -2.95 11.52
N LEU A 26 14.07 -2.90 11.32
CA LEU A 26 13.11 -2.65 12.39
C LEU A 26 13.05 -3.82 13.40
N VAL A 27 13.10 -5.06 12.92
CA VAL A 27 13.18 -6.26 13.78
C VAL A 27 14.42 -6.21 14.65
N ALA A 28 15.58 -5.95 14.06
CA ALA A 28 16.84 -5.83 14.80
C ALA A 28 16.77 -4.71 15.85
N TYR A 29 16.29 -3.53 15.47
CA TYR A 29 16.10 -2.40 16.36
C TYR A 29 15.13 -2.73 17.52
N SER A 30 13.97 -3.33 17.20
CA SER A 30 12.96 -3.67 18.20
C SER A 30 13.46 -4.77 19.16
N THR A 31 14.22 -5.74 18.66
CA THR A 31 14.80 -6.82 19.49
C THR A 31 15.86 -6.29 20.44
N LEU A 32 16.78 -5.46 19.93
CA LEU A 32 17.89 -4.93 20.71
C LEU A 32 17.47 -3.85 21.72
N GLY A 33 16.53 -2.98 21.31
CA GLY A 33 16.07 -1.85 22.13
C GLY A 33 14.97 -2.19 23.12
N TYR A 34 14.07 -3.11 22.75
CA TYR A 34 12.82 -3.34 23.50
C TYR A 34 12.58 -4.81 23.84
N GLY A 35 13.49 -5.69 23.49
CA GLY A 35 13.45 -7.11 23.82
C GLY A 35 12.78 -8.00 22.76
N LEU A 36 12.88 -9.31 22.97
CA LEU A 36 12.52 -10.34 21.99
C LEU A 36 11.04 -10.31 21.59
N ALA A 37 10.12 -10.07 22.53
CA ALA A 37 8.68 -9.99 22.25
C ALA A 37 8.35 -8.88 21.24
N ASN A 38 8.99 -7.71 21.36
CA ASN A 38 8.86 -6.62 20.43
C ASN A 38 9.49 -6.93 19.06
N GLY A 39 10.61 -7.66 19.05
CA GLY A 39 11.22 -8.15 17.82
C GLY A 39 10.33 -9.11 17.05
N ILE A 40 9.69 -10.06 17.74
CA ILE A 40 8.72 -10.99 17.15
C ILE A 40 7.50 -10.22 16.59
N SER A 41 6.99 -9.25 17.35
CA SER A 41 5.88 -8.40 16.90
C SER A 41 6.24 -7.62 15.63
N ALA A 42 7.43 -7.04 15.55
CA ALA A 42 7.94 -6.35 14.37
C ALA A 42 8.15 -7.30 13.19
N ALA A 43 8.61 -8.53 13.44
CA ALA A 43 8.81 -9.55 12.41
C ALA A 43 7.47 -9.99 11.78
N LEU A 44 6.44 -10.19 12.59
CA LEU A 44 5.08 -10.47 12.12
C LEU A 44 4.53 -9.33 11.27
N GLY A 45 4.73 -8.07 11.69
CA GLY A 45 4.38 -6.90 10.93
C GLY A 45 5.11 -6.82 9.58
N GLY A 46 6.43 -7.06 9.57
CA GLY A 46 7.25 -7.08 8.36
C GLY A 46 6.85 -8.18 7.38
N ALA A 47 6.57 -9.39 7.86
CA ALA A 47 6.06 -10.49 7.04
C ALA A 47 4.70 -10.15 6.41
N SER A 48 3.80 -9.54 7.19
CA SER A 48 2.50 -9.06 6.72
C SER A 48 2.64 -7.95 5.67
N SER A 49 3.64 -7.09 5.82
CA SER A 49 3.99 -6.04 4.85
C SER A 49 4.40 -6.62 3.50
N LEU A 50 5.25 -7.65 3.50
CA LEU A 50 5.67 -8.35 2.27
C LEU A 50 4.49 -9.07 1.60
N LEU A 51 3.63 -9.73 2.38
CA LEU A 51 2.42 -10.36 1.87
C LEU A 51 1.46 -9.33 1.25
N TYR A 52 1.24 -8.21 1.93
CA TYR A 52 0.43 -7.12 1.41
C TYR A 52 1.00 -6.56 0.09
N LEU A 53 2.30 -6.34 0.03
CA LEU A 53 2.98 -5.86 -1.18
C LEU A 53 2.83 -6.85 -2.34
N LYS A 54 2.94 -8.16 -2.07
CA LYS A 54 2.70 -9.22 -3.06
C LYS A 54 1.29 -9.14 -3.64
N LEU A 55 0.28 -9.10 -2.77
CA LEU A 55 -1.13 -9.01 -3.19
C LEU A 55 -1.44 -7.68 -3.92
N LEU A 56 -0.76 -6.60 -3.54
CA LEU A 56 -0.87 -5.33 -4.23
C LEU A 56 -0.31 -5.42 -5.66
N CYS A 57 0.85 -6.05 -5.84
CA CYS A 57 1.43 -6.25 -7.17
C CYS A 57 0.55 -7.15 -8.03
N GLU A 58 0.03 -8.26 -7.49
CA GLU A 58 -0.90 -9.14 -8.21
C GLU A 58 -2.17 -8.38 -8.65
N TYR A 59 -2.69 -7.51 -7.79
CA TYR A 59 -3.84 -6.68 -8.14
C TYR A 59 -3.52 -5.69 -9.27
N VAL A 60 -2.36 -5.04 -9.25
CA VAL A 60 -1.91 -4.13 -10.32
C VAL A 60 -1.70 -4.90 -11.62
N ASP A 61 -1.14 -6.11 -11.56
CA ASP A 61 -0.93 -6.98 -12.72
C ASP A 61 -2.28 -7.33 -13.40
N THR A 62 -3.35 -7.56 -12.62
CA THR A 62 -4.71 -7.81 -13.16
C THR A 62 -5.29 -6.59 -13.85
N LEU A 63 -5.16 -5.41 -13.26
CA LEU A 63 -5.63 -4.15 -13.86
C LEU A 63 -4.93 -3.85 -15.20
N SER A 64 -3.63 -4.13 -15.28
CA SER A 64 -2.86 -3.89 -16.50
C SER A 64 -3.25 -4.84 -17.63
N SER A 65 -3.76 -6.04 -17.32
CA SER A 65 -4.23 -6.98 -18.33
C SER A 65 -5.65 -6.66 -18.84
N GLU A 66 -6.51 -6.08 -18.00
CA GLU A 66 -7.86 -5.69 -18.39
C GLU A 66 -7.89 -4.41 -19.27
N GLN A 67 -6.92 -3.52 -19.12
CA GLN A 67 -6.84 -2.26 -19.89
C GLN A 67 -6.44 -2.46 -21.36
N THR A 68 -6.18 -3.68 -21.82
CA THR A 68 -5.65 -3.94 -23.18
C THR A 68 -6.75 -4.16 -24.22
N ASP A 69 -8.02 -4.34 -23.84
CA ASP A 69 -9.05 -4.85 -24.77
C ASP A 69 -10.10 -3.86 -25.24
N ASP A 70 -10.25 -2.64 -24.66
CA ASP A 70 -11.23 -1.69 -25.18
C ASP A 70 -10.80 -0.22 -25.05
N PRO A 71 -10.45 0.46 -26.17
CA PRO A 71 -10.21 1.90 -26.17
C PRO A 71 -11.48 2.73 -25.95
N ASP A 72 -12.67 2.13 -26.04
CA ASP A 72 -13.96 2.81 -25.87
C ASP A 72 -14.37 2.99 -24.40
N ASP A 73 -13.84 2.20 -23.46
CA ASP A 73 -14.15 2.31 -22.03
C ASP A 73 -13.59 3.58 -21.37
N LEU A 74 -12.56 4.19 -21.93
CA LEU A 74 -12.04 5.49 -21.50
C LEU A 74 -13.02 6.65 -21.79
N MET A 75 -14.02 6.44 -22.64
CA MET A 75 -15.01 7.46 -23.00
C MET A 75 -16.17 7.54 -22.00
N TYR A 76 -16.43 6.48 -21.23
CA TYR A 76 -17.52 6.42 -20.25
C TYR A 76 -17.27 7.28 -19.00
N THR A 77 -16.03 7.55 -18.64
CA THR A 77 -15.70 8.42 -17.49
C THR A 77 -15.86 9.91 -17.81
N ARG A 78 -16.05 10.29 -19.08
CA ARG A 78 -16.14 11.70 -19.50
C ARG A 78 -17.55 12.27 -19.50
N ASN A 79 -18.58 11.43 -19.42
CA ASN A 79 -19.98 11.85 -19.41
C ASN A 79 -20.58 11.78 -18.00
N LEU A 80 -19.92 12.38 -17.01
CA LEU A 80 -20.57 12.75 -15.77
C LEU A 80 -21.53 13.89 -16.07
N VAL A 81 -22.76 13.54 -16.48
CA VAL A 81 -23.87 14.49 -16.55
C VAL A 81 -24.16 14.94 -15.13
N TYR A 82 -23.86 16.21 -14.86
CA TYR A 82 -24.19 16.83 -13.58
C TYR A 82 -25.72 17.01 -13.54
N GLU A 83 -26.42 16.07 -12.89
CA GLU A 83 -27.83 16.27 -12.53
C GLU A 83 -27.89 17.06 -11.23
N PRO A 84 -28.56 18.24 -11.22
CA PRO A 84 -28.74 19.00 -10.00
C PRO A 84 -29.61 18.20 -9.02
N VAL A 85 -29.03 17.87 -7.87
CA VAL A 85 -29.67 17.08 -6.81
C VAL A 85 -30.67 17.98 -6.08
N THR A 86 -31.95 17.72 -6.26
CA THR A 86 -33.05 18.45 -5.62
C THR A 86 -33.57 17.81 -4.33
N ASP A 87 -33.17 16.58 -4.02
CA ASP A 87 -33.64 15.85 -2.83
C ASP A 87 -32.48 15.34 -1.96
N VAL A 88 -32.19 16.09 -0.87
CA VAL A 88 -31.08 15.81 0.04
C VAL A 88 -31.36 14.58 0.94
N SER A 89 -32.62 14.29 1.26
CA SER A 89 -32.97 13.16 2.14
C SER A 89 -32.88 11.82 1.41
N GLY A 90 -33.29 11.76 0.16
CA GLY A 90 -33.10 10.59 -0.70
C GLY A 90 -31.64 10.34 -1.03
N MET A 91 -30.84 11.41 -1.12
CA MET A 91 -29.40 11.35 -1.36
C MET A 91 -28.63 10.73 -0.18
N LEU A 92 -28.97 11.08 1.07
CA LEU A 92 -28.33 10.50 2.25
C LEU A 92 -28.59 9.00 2.36
N GLY A 93 -29.83 8.53 2.18
CA GLY A 93 -30.17 7.11 2.19
C GLY A 93 -29.49 6.33 1.06
N GLY A 94 -29.46 6.90 -0.16
CA GLY A 94 -28.77 6.33 -1.32
C GLY A 94 -27.24 6.38 -1.19
N ALA A 95 -26.69 7.42 -0.57
CA ALA A 95 -25.26 7.54 -0.30
C ALA A 95 -24.79 6.50 0.71
N PHE A 96 -25.49 6.29 1.80
CA PHE A 96 -25.17 5.24 2.78
C PHE A 96 -25.24 3.84 2.17
N GLY A 97 -26.23 3.56 1.31
CA GLY A 97 -26.32 2.30 0.57
C GLY A 97 -25.17 2.10 -0.43
N LYS A 98 -24.84 3.13 -1.21
CA LYS A 98 -23.72 3.11 -2.16
C LYS A 98 -22.37 3.05 -1.45
N VAL A 99 -22.20 3.83 -0.37
CA VAL A 99 -21.01 3.80 0.48
C VAL A 99 -20.86 2.42 1.11
N GLY A 100 -21.93 1.82 1.63
CA GLY A 100 -21.92 0.45 2.15
C GLY A 100 -21.51 -0.59 1.08
N ALA A 101 -22.04 -0.50 -0.13
CA ALA A 101 -21.70 -1.38 -1.22
C ALA A 101 -20.25 -1.18 -1.70
N VAL A 102 -19.80 0.07 -1.83
CA VAL A 102 -18.40 0.39 -2.19
C VAL A 102 -17.43 -0.03 -1.08
N TYR A 103 -17.78 0.20 0.19
CA TYR A 103 -16.96 -0.25 1.32
C TYR A 103 -16.92 -1.77 1.42
N SER A 104 -18.03 -2.49 1.21
CA SER A 104 -18.01 -3.95 1.21
C SER A 104 -17.15 -4.51 0.08
N GLN A 105 -17.24 -3.92 -1.11
CA GLN A 105 -16.42 -4.32 -2.25
C GLN A 105 -14.94 -3.94 -2.06
N ALA A 106 -14.66 -2.80 -1.45
CA ALA A 106 -13.29 -2.39 -1.10
C ALA A 106 -12.72 -3.25 0.02
N LEU A 107 -13.47 -3.54 1.08
CA LEU A 107 -13.04 -4.39 2.20
C LEU A 107 -12.84 -5.86 1.79
N LEU A 108 -13.58 -6.34 0.79
CA LEU A 108 -13.41 -7.69 0.22
C LEU A 108 -12.19 -7.81 -0.70
N GLN A 109 -11.50 -6.71 -1.01
CA GLN A 109 -10.20 -6.81 -1.70
C GLN A 109 -9.22 -7.61 -0.83
N LYS A 110 -8.70 -8.71 -1.37
CA LYS A 110 -7.80 -9.64 -0.68
C LYS A 110 -6.64 -8.95 0.06
N ARG A 111 -6.15 -7.84 -0.48
CA ARG A 111 -5.05 -7.05 0.11
C ARG A 111 -5.44 -6.36 1.43
N LEU A 112 -6.68 -5.86 1.55
CA LEU A 112 -7.14 -5.16 2.76
C LEU A 112 -7.50 -6.13 3.88
N LEU A 113 -7.74 -7.41 3.57
CA LEU A 113 -7.92 -8.45 4.58
C LEU A 113 -6.64 -8.71 5.38
N VAL A 114 -5.45 -8.49 4.79
CA VAL A 114 -4.16 -8.77 5.45
C VAL A 114 -4.05 -8.06 6.80
N PRO A 115 -4.15 -6.71 6.90
CA PRO A 115 -4.02 -6.04 8.19
C PRO A 115 -5.14 -6.41 9.17
N ILE A 116 -6.35 -6.69 8.68
CA ILE A 116 -7.49 -7.10 9.53
C ILE A 116 -7.22 -8.48 10.14
N VAL A 117 -6.84 -9.45 9.32
CA VAL A 117 -6.55 -10.82 9.77
C VAL A 117 -5.37 -10.82 10.74
N VAL A 118 -4.31 -10.05 10.45
CA VAL A 118 -3.15 -9.95 11.34
C VAL A 118 -3.54 -9.34 12.68
N ALA A 119 -4.29 -8.25 12.70
CA ALA A 119 -4.75 -7.62 13.94
C ALA A 119 -5.65 -8.56 14.76
N ALA A 120 -6.60 -9.24 14.09
CA ALA A 120 -7.49 -10.21 14.74
C ALA A 120 -6.72 -11.40 15.31
N SER A 121 -5.76 -11.94 14.56
CA SER A 121 -4.91 -13.06 15.01
C SER A 121 -4.05 -12.67 16.20
N CYS A 122 -3.46 -11.47 16.19
CA CYS A 122 -2.68 -10.96 17.32
C CYS A 122 -3.56 -10.71 18.55
N SER A 123 -4.78 -10.19 18.36
CA SER A 123 -5.75 -10.01 19.45
C SER A 123 -6.16 -11.35 20.08
N ALA A 124 -6.45 -12.36 19.23
CA ALA A 124 -6.77 -13.70 19.71
C ALA A 124 -5.59 -14.35 20.43
N PHE A 125 -4.36 -14.15 19.96
CA PHE A 125 -3.15 -14.63 20.61
C PHE A 125 -2.94 -13.99 21.98
N ASN A 126 -3.08 -12.68 22.09
CA ASN A 126 -2.95 -11.95 23.36
C ASN A 126 -4.09 -12.26 24.35
N ALA A 127 -5.22 -12.78 23.88
CA ALA A 127 -6.30 -13.27 24.75
C ALA A 127 -6.07 -14.71 25.24
N SER A 128 -5.08 -15.40 24.70
CA SER A 128 -4.67 -16.73 25.17
C SER A 128 -3.61 -16.58 26.27
N ASP A 129 -3.49 -17.60 27.16
CA ASP A 129 -2.46 -17.63 28.21
C ASP A 129 -1.04 -17.90 27.63
N ALA A 130 -0.63 -17.09 26.66
CA ALA A 130 0.67 -17.19 26.01
C ALA A 130 1.78 -16.63 26.92
N PRO A 131 3.03 -17.11 26.79
CA PRO A 131 4.14 -16.68 27.64
C PRO A 131 4.63 -15.24 27.36
N PHE A 132 4.12 -14.60 26.31
CA PHE A 132 4.41 -13.21 25.95
C PHE A 132 3.25 -12.60 25.17
N ASP A 133 3.13 -11.26 25.23
CA ASP A 133 2.14 -10.51 24.47
C ASP A 133 2.74 -9.94 23.19
N ILE A 134 1.95 -9.96 22.12
CA ILE A 134 2.29 -9.30 20.87
C ILE A 134 1.97 -7.81 21.00
N ASN A 135 3.02 -6.98 20.89
CA ASN A 135 2.88 -5.53 20.96
C ASN A 135 2.44 -4.95 19.62
N TYR A 136 1.32 -4.24 19.62
CA TYR A 136 0.75 -3.64 18.38
C TYR A 136 1.61 -2.52 17.79
N GLY A 137 2.39 -1.80 18.61
CA GLY A 137 3.28 -0.72 18.15
C GLY A 137 4.33 -1.22 17.14
N PRO A 138 5.24 -2.13 17.55
CA PRO A 138 6.22 -2.74 16.66
C PRO A 138 5.59 -3.52 15.49
N LEU A 139 4.46 -4.20 15.71
CA LEU A 139 3.70 -4.88 14.67
C LEU A 139 3.27 -3.92 13.58
N PHE A 140 2.66 -2.80 13.97
CA PHE A 140 2.17 -1.81 13.02
C PHE A 140 3.30 -1.09 12.28
N LEU A 141 4.38 -0.76 12.97
CA LEU A 141 5.58 -0.20 12.34
C LEU A 141 6.21 -1.18 11.35
N GLY A 142 6.27 -2.48 11.70
CA GLY A 142 6.71 -3.53 10.80
C GLY A 142 5.83 -3.62 9.55
N PHE A 143 4.51 -3.55 9.71
CA PHE A 143 3.57 -3.53 8.60
C PHE A 143 3.76 -2.30 7.69
N LEU A 144 4.10 -1.14 8.25
CA LEU A 144 4.34 0.08 7.46
C LEU A 144 5.66 0.08 6.68
N SER A 145 6.53 -0.91 6.84
CA SER A 145 7.83 -0.97 6.15
C SER A 145 7.71 -0.89 4.62
N TYR A 146 6.63 -1.42 4.01
CA TYR A 146 6.39 -1.28 2.57
C TYR A 146 6.15 0.18 2.15
N LYS A 147 5.48 0.98 3.00
CA LYS A 147 5.28 2.40 2.71
C LYS A 147 6.59 3.16 2.73
N ALA A 148 7.49 2.82 3.67
CA ALA A 148 8.82 3.43 3.71
C ALA A 148 9.61 3.11 2.42
N ALA A 149 9.54 1.87 1.93
CA ALA A 149 10.18 1.47 0.68
C ALA A 149 9.61 2.21 -0.54
N VAL A 150 8.29 2.37 -0.61
CA VAL A 150 7.61 3.13 -1.68
C VAL A 150 7.99 4.60 -1.63
N LEU A 151 7.96 5.22 -0.44
CA LEU A 151 8.35 6.63 -0.26
C LEU A 151 9.81 6.87 -0.63
N GLN A 152 10.71 5.96 -0.25
CA GLN A 152 12.12 6.05 -0.64
C GLN A 152 12.27 6.02 -2.17
N LYS A 153 11.57 5.12 -2.84
CA LYS A 153 11.61 5.03 -4.30
C LYS A 153 11.07 6.29 -4.95
N LEU A 154 9.93 6.77 -4.50
CA LEU A 154 9.32 8.02 -4.96
C LEU A 154 10.28 9.21 -4.79
N TYR A 155 10.94 9.30 -3.63
CA TYR A 155 11.92 10.35 -3.37
C TYR A 155 13.13 10.25 -4.33
N GLN A 156 13.63 9.05 -4.59
CA GLN A 156 14.73 8.83 -5.53
C GLN A 156 14.37 9.26 -6.96
N ASP A 157 13.15 8.97 -7.38
CA ASP A 157 12.66 9.30 -8.72
C ASP A 157 12.38 10.81 -8.87
N LEU A 158 11.87 11.47 -7.83
CA LEU A 158 11.60 12.91 -7.83
C LEU A 158 12.84 13.79 -7.58
N LYS A 159 13.85 13.25 -6.92
CA LYS A 159 15.07 14.01 -6.57
C LYS A 159 15.70 14.74 -7.76
N PRO A 160 15.92 14.15 -8.95
CA PRO A 160 16.51 14.85 -10.09
C PRO A 160 15.66 16.03 -10.57
N ASP A 161 14.33 15.89 -10.55
CA ASP A 161 13.42 16.94 -11.00
C ASP A 161 13.34 18.10 -9.99
N ILE A 162 13.35 17.76 -8.70
CA ILE A 162 13.41 18.76 -7.62
C ILE A 162 14.73 19.56 -7.71
N VAL A 163 15.85 18.88 -7.92
CA VAL A 163 17.16 19.54 -8.05
C VAL A 163 17.18 20.47 -9.27
N LYS A 164 16.64 20.02 -10.41
CA LYS A 164 16.52 20.87 -11.61
C LYS A 164 15.63 22.09 -11.36
N ALA A 165 14.50 21.91 -10.66
CA ALA A 165 13.58 23.00 -10.35
C ALA A 165 14.20 24.04 -9.41
N ILE A 166 15.06 23.62 -8.47
CA ILE A 166 15.75 24.50 -7.51
C ILE A 166 16.97 25.16 -8.14
N ALA A 167 17.70 24.45 -9.00
CA ALA A 167 18.91 24.96 -9.64
C ALA A 167 18.64 26.03 -10.71
N GLY A 168 17.38 26.21 -11.11
CA GLY A 168 17.00 27.10 -12.21
C GLY A 168 17.36 26.51 -13.58
N PRO A 169 16.85 27.09 -14.69
CA PRO A 169 17.31 26.74 -16.01
C PRO A 169 18.81 27.06 -16.09
N ALA A 170 19.61 26.11 -16.57
CA ALA A 170 21.03 26.36 -16.82
C ALA A 170 21.13 27.53 -17.81
N GLU A 171 21.65 28.67 -17.35
CA GLU A 171 21.98 29.78 -18.19
C GLU A 171 23.05 29.31 -19.19
N GLY A 172 22.66 29.05 -20.42
CA GLY A 172 23.61 28.66 -21.47
C GLY A 172 23.05 27.83 -22.61
N GLU A 173 21.89 28.16 -23.16
CA GLU A 173 21.54 27.83 -24.56
C GLU A 173 21.02 29.11 -25.22
N GLU A 174 21.96 29.99 -25.62
CA GLU A 174 21.78 30.93 -26.72
C GLU A 174 22.47 30.37 -27.99
#